data_4ce00e201a7c1d34666d96abcd589e00
#
_entry.id   4ce00e201a7c1d34666d96abcd589e00
#
_cell.length_a   1.000
_cell.length_b   1.000
_cell.length_c   1.000
_cell.angle_alpha   90.00
_cell.angle_beta   90.00
_cell.angle_gamma   90.00
#
_symmetry.space_group_name_H-M   'P 1'
#
loop_
_entity.id
_entity.type
_entity.pdbx_description
1 polymer ?
#
loop_
_entity_poly.entity_id
_entity_poly.type
_entity_poly.pdbx_seq_one_letter_code
_entity_poly.pdbx_strand_id
1 'polypeptide(L)'
;MKEFELKYCCNPNQKPAKIYMQDGSELPIEILCGRPGYINFLDAFNSWQLVKELKEALGLPAVTSFKHVSPTSAAVGLPLSDTLKKACFVDDIAGLDESPLACAYARARGTDRMCSFGDWVALSDVCDVTTALMLKREVSDGIIAPGYEPEALEILKTKRKGNYNIVKIDPNYVPASQECKQVYGITFEQGRNNFEINKELLSNLVTANKDMPESAVRDLIVALITLKYTQSNSVCYAVDGQAIGVGAGQQSRVHCTRLAGGKADTWFLRQHDKVLGLPFKDTLGRPDRDNVIDGYINQNEEDVCAEGNWQKYFTERPEPFTKDEQRAYLDTIDGVALGSDAFFPFSDNIERAKKSGVKYIAEPGGSIRDDLVIECCDRYGMVMAFTGMRLFHH
;
A
#
# COMPACT_ATOMS: atom_id res chain seq x y z
N MET A 1 -22.15 18.54 -10.48
CA MET A 1 -22.10 19.26 -9.15
C MET A 1 -20.87 20.15 -9.16
N LYS A 2 -21.03 21.48 -8.97
CA LYS A 2 -19.92 22.45 -9.08
C LYS A 2 -19.07 22.58 -7.81
N GLU A 3 -19.67 22.36 -6.64
CA GLU A 3 -18.98 22.37 -5.36
C GLU A 3 -19.66 21.40 -4.39
N PHE A 4 -18.92 20.96 -3.40
CA PHE A 4 -19.43 20.10 -2.34
C PHE A 4 -18.92 20.58 -0.98
N GLU A 5 -19.86 20.89 -0.08
CA GLU A 5 -19.54 21.26 1.29
C GLU A 5 -19.18 20.04 2.13
N LEU A 6 -18.03 20.11 2.79
CA LEU A 6 -17.48 18.99 3.56
C LEU A 6 -18.02 18.99 4.98
N LYS A 7 -18.43 17.81 5.46
CA LYS A 7 -18.86 17.62 6.85
C LYS A 7 -17.73 17.84 7.85
N TYR A 8 -16.51 17.44 7.49
CA TYR A 8 -15.31 17.52 8.32
C TYR A 8 -14.17 18.19 7.57
N CYS A 9 -13.46 19.11 8.26
CA CYS A 9 -12.19 19.67 7.86
C CYS A 9 -11.04 18.76 8.34
N CYS A 10 -9.79 19.14 8.11
CA CYS A 10 -8.66 18.46 8.76
C CYS A 10 -8.77 18.53 10.29
N ASN A 11 -9.12 19.71 10.82
CA ASN A 11 -9.30 19.92 12.26
C ASN A 11 -10.62 20.66 12.52
N PRO A 12 -11.25 20.49 13.70
CA PRO A 12 -12.58 21.06 14.00
C PRO A 12 -12.68 22.57 13.87
N ASN A 13 -11.56 23.28 14.08
CA ASN A 13 -11.48 24.75 14.00
C ASN A 13 -11.32 25.30 12.56
N GLN A 14 -11.16 24.43 11.55
CA GLN A 14 -10.89 24.85 10.17
C GLN A 14 -12.17 24.94 9.29
N LYS A 15 -13.33 25.16 9.91
CA LYS A 15 -14.60 25.36 9.21
C LYS A 15 -14.71 26.79 8.65
N PRO A 16 -15.42 26.97 7.51
CA PRO A 16 -16.05 25.95 6.66
C PRO A 16 -15.04 25.27 5.74
N ALA A 17 -15.41 24.11 5.17
CA ALA A 17 -14.59 23.40 4.19
C ALA A 17 -15.44 22.93 3.00
N LYS A 18 -14.88 23.01 1.80
CA LYS A 18 -15.52 22.55 0.57
C LYS A 18 -14.48 22.10 -0.45
N ILE A 19 -14.93 21.32 -1.44
CA ILE A 19 -14.18 21.03 -2.66
C ILE A 19 -14.92 21.63 -3.87
N TYR A 20 -14.16 22.10 -4.85
CA TYR A 20 -14.66 22.65 -6.10
C TYR A 20 -13.55 22.67 -7.15
N MET A 21 -13.92 22.79 -8.43
CA MET A 21 -12.96 22.96 -9.52
C MET A 21 -12.56 24.43 -9.64
N GLN A 22 -11.28 24.71 -9.71
CA GLN A 22 -10.75 26.08 -9.79
C GLN A 22 -11.23 26.84 -11.05
N ASP A 23 -11.45 26.13 -12.13
CA ASP A 23 -11.97 26.67 -13.40
C ASP A 23 -13.50 26.84 -13.42
N GLY A 24 -14.18 26.48 -12.33
CA GLY A 24 -15.64 26.54 -12.19
C GLY A 24 -16.40 25.44 -12.94
N SER A 25 -15.71 24.43 -13.47
CA SER A 25 -16.33 23.24 -14.06
C SER A 25 -16.99 22.36 -12.99
N GLU A 26 -17.70 21.34 -13.41
CA GLU A 26 -18.25 20.35 -12.49
C GLU A 26 -17.15 19.43 -11.94
N LEU A 27 -17.36 18.98 -10.70
CA LEU A 27 -16.51 17.97 -10.07
C LEU A 27 -16.60 16.65 -10.88
N PRO A 28 -15.48 15.98 -11.18
CA PRO A 28 -15.47 14.73 -11.94
C PRO A 28 -15.86 13.52 -11.09
N ILE A 29 -16.74 13.72 -10.11
CA ILE A 29 -17.18 12.68 -9.16
C ILE A 29 -18.68 12.73 -8.93
N GLU A 30 -19.21 11.58 -8.50
CA GLU A 30 -20.55 11.42 -7.97
C GLU A 30 -20.48 10.75 -6.59
N ILE A 31 -21.12 11.32 -5.58
CA ILE A 31 -21.19 10.76 -4.24
C ILE A 31 -22.45 9.89 -4.16
N LEU A 32 -22.26 8.57 -4.16
CA LEU A 32 -23.36 7.59 -4.18
C LEU A 32 -23.89 7.27 -2.77
N CYS A 33 -23.06 7.46 -1.74
CA CYS A 33 -23.43 7.25 -0.35
C CYS A 33 -22.44 7.99 0.58
N GLY A 34 -22.91 8.33 1.78
CA GLY A 34 -22.08 8.97 2.81
C GLY A 34 -21.87 10.47 2.61
N ARG A 35 -20.98 11.03 3.40
CA ARG A 35 -20.53 12.43 3.34
C ARG A 35 -19.04 12.51 3.65
N PRO A 36 -18.16 12.31 2.64
CA PRO A 36 -16.72 12.37 2.83
C PRO A 36 -16.26 13.71 3.39
N GLY A 37 -15.24 13.67 4.26
CA GLY A 37 -14.57 14.85 4.76
C GLY A 37 -13.34 15.22 3.95
N TYR A 38 -12.61 16.23 4.42
CA TYR A 38 -11.43 16.78 3.74
C TYR A 38 -10.34 15.73 3.53
N ILE A 39 -9.94 15.02 4.60
CA ILE A 39 -8.90 13.99 4.52
C ILE A 39 -9.37 12.82 3.64
N ASN A 40 -10.65 12.44 3.71
CA ASN A 40 -11.19 11.38 2.88
C ASN A 40 -11.02 11.68 1.38
N PHE A 41 -11.25 12.92 0.95
CA PHE A 41 -11.04 13.30 -0.45
C PHE A 41 -9.56 13.40 -0.84
N LEU A 42 -8.67 13.80 0.07
CA LEU A 42 -7.23 13.71 -0.18
C LEU A 42 -6.81 12.26 -0.44
N ASP A 43 -7.27 11.34 0.42
CA ASP A 43 -7.02 9.91 0.22
C ASP A 43 -7.66 9.39 -1.09
N ALA A 44 -8.92 9.76 -1.36
CA ALA A 44 -9.64 9.32 -2.55
C ALA A 44 -8.93 9.72 -3.84
N PHE A 45 -8.53 10.98 -3.98
CA PHE A 45 -7.96 11.45 -5.25
C PHE A 45 -6.51 11.02 -5.45
N ASN A 46 -5.72 10.90 -4.38
CA ASN A 46 -4.37 10.35 -4.49
C ASN A 46 -4.41 8.84 -4.80
N SER A 47 -5.25 8.10 -4.11
CA SER A 47 -5.40 6.65 -4.32
C SER A 47 -5.94 6.31 -5.70
N TRP A 48 -6.88 7.12 -6.23
CA TRP A 48 -7.39 6.94 -7.59
C TRP A 48 -6.30 7.08 -8.65
N GLN A 49 -5.47 8.11 -8.54
CA GLN A 49 -4.35 8.31 -9.48
C GLN A 49 -3.41 7.10 -9.46
N LEU A 50 -3.08 6.58 -8.27
CA LEU A 50 -2.21 5.42 -8.11
C LEU A 50 -2.76 4.19 -8.84
N VAL A 51 -4.02 3.82 -8.60
CA VAL A 51 -4.58 2.59 -9.21
C VAL A 51 -4.80 2.74 -10.71
N LYS A 52 -5.15 3.94 -11.18
CA LYS A 52 -5.27 4.23 -12.61
C LYS A 52 -3.93 4.02 -13.32
N GLU A 53 -2.86 4.64 -12.82
CA GLU A 53 -1.51 4.53 -13.38
C GLU A 53 -0.99 3.08 -13.31
N LEU A 54 -1.23 2.39 -12.20
CA LEU A 54 -0.81 1.01 -12.03
C LEU A 54 -1.49 0.06 -13.03
N LYS A 55 -2.79 0.25 -13.27
CA LYS A 55 -3.52 -0.49 -14.31
C LYS A 55 -3.01 -0.17 -15.72
N GLU A 56 -2.77 1.09 -16.03
CA GLU A 56 -2.25 1.52 -17.32
C GLU A 56 -0.85 0.93 -17.58
N ALA A 57 0.02 0.90 -16.57
CA ALA A 57 1.38 0.38 -16.68
C ALA A 57 1.46 -1.15 -16.84
N LEU A 58 0.58 -1.90 -16.17
CA LEU A 58 0.68 -3.36 -16.09
C LEU A 58 -0.46 -4.13 -16.76
N GLY A 59 -1.52 -3.45 -17.20
CA GLY A 59 -2.67 -4.07 -17.88
C GLY A 59 -3.52 -4.98 -16.98
N LEU A 60 -3.37 -4.88 -15.67
CA LEU A 60 -4.08 -5.68 -14.67
C LEU A 60 -4.96 -4.79 -13.79
N PRO A 61 -6.12 -5.28 -13.29
CA PRO A 61 -6.87 -4.58 -12.27
C PRO A 61 -5.96 -4.25 -11.06
N ALA A 62 -6.09 -3.06 -10.53
CA ALA A 62 -5.27 -2.57 -9.44
C ALA A 62 -6.11 -2.01 -8.29
N VAL A 63 -5.62 -2.20 -7.08
CA VAL A 63 -6.25 -1.71 -5.84
C VAL A 63 -5.19 -1.14 -4.91
N THR A 64 -5.54 -0.09 -4.18
CA THR A 64 -4.74 0.43 -3.08
C THR A 64 -5.58 0.63 -1.83
N SER A 65 -4.98 0.40 -0.68
CA SER A 65 -5.47 0.82 0.64
C SER A 65 -4.68 2.07 1.03
N PHE A 66 -5.38 3.14 1.39
CA PHE A 66 -4.80 4.46 1.59
C PHE A 66 -5.20 5.03 2.95
N LYS A 67 -4.28 5.71 3.62
CA LYS A 67 -4.55 6.36 4.90
C LYS A 67 -3.56 7.49 5.14
N HIS A 68 -4.07 8.63 5.63
CA HIS A 68 -3.25 9.82 5.89
C HIS A 68 -2.39 10.23 4.68
N VAL A 69 -3.03 10.27 3.52
CA VAL A 69 -2.46 10.71 2.23
C VAL A 69 -1.23 9.88 1.80
N SER A 70 -1.22 8.61 2.17
CA SER A 70 -0.20 7.65 1.72
C SER A 70 -0.76 6.24 1.60
N PRO A 71 -0.29 5.44 0.63
CA PRO A 71 -0.70 4.05 0.53
C PRO A 71 -0.14 3.23 1.72
N THR A 72 -0.98 2.40 2.31
CA THR A 72 -0.52 1.32 3.19
C THR A 72 0.02 0.16 2.35
N SER A 73 -0.56 -0.03 1.18
CA SER A 73 -0.16 -0.97 0.13
C SER A 73 -0.85 -0.64 -1.18
N ALA A 74 -0.33 -1.23 -2.27
CA ALA A 74 -0.99 -1.31 -3.58
C ALA A 74 -0.70 -2.68 -4.19
N ALA A 75 -1.63 -3.21 -4.98
CA ALA A 75 -1.47 -4.51 -5.61
C ALA A 75 -2.22 -4.61 -6.94
N VAL A 76 -1.76 -5.50 -7.81
CA VAL A 76 -2.46 -5.89 -9.03
C VAL A 76 -3.11 -7.27 -8.88
N GLY A 77 -4.06 -7.57 -9.75
CA GLY A 77 -4.92 -8.75 -9.70
C GLY A 77 -4.22 -10.04 -10.10
N LEU A 78 -3.34 -10.53 -9.25
CA LEU A 78 -2.73 -11.86 -9.35
C LEU A 78 -3.35 -12.84 -8.35
N PRO A 79 -3.47 -14.14 -8.69
CA PRO A 79 -4.01 -15.15 -7.77
C PRO A 79 -3.26 -15.19 -6.44
N LEU A 80 -3.95 -15.50 -5.36
CA LEU A 80 -3.35 -15.72 -4.04
C LEU A 80 -3.09 -17.22 -3.81
N SER A 81 -1.95 -17.53 -3.18
CA SER A 81 -1.74 -18.87 -2.61
C SER A 81 -2.69 -19.13 -1.46
N ASP A 82 -2.94 -20.39 -1.12
CA ASP A 82 -3.78 -20.75 0.03
C ASP A 82 -3.24 -20.18 1.35
N THR A 83 -1.92 -20.14 1.51
CA THR A 83 -1.25 -19.50 2.64
C THR A 83 -1.58 -18.00 2.72
N LEU A 84 -1.48 -17.29 1.59
CA LEU A 84 -1.76 -15.86 1.55
C LEU A 84 -3.25 -15.57 1.76
N LYS A 85 -4.16 -16.40 1.23
CA LYS A 85 -5.61 -16.30 1.52
C LYS A 85 -5.89 -16.35 3.02
N LYS A 86 -5.29 -17.29 3.74
CA LYS A 86 -5.41 -17.40 5.21
C LYS A 86 -4.84 -16.18 5.92
N ALA A 87 -3.63 -15.75 5.56
CA ALA A 87 -2.98 -14.56 6.14
C ALA A 87 -3.80 -13.27 5.93
N CYS A 88 -4.53 -13.18 4.82
CA CYS A 88 -5.42 -12.06 4.49
C CYS A 88 -6.85 -12.22 5.05
N PHE A 89 -7.19 -13.35 5.70
CA PHE A 89 -8.54 -13.70 6.17
C PHE A 89 -9.59 -13.71 5.06
N VAL A 90 -9.24 -14.27 3.90
CA VAL A 90 -10.11 -14.34 2.71
C VAL A 90 -10.24 -15.77 2.14
N ASP A 91 -9.78 -16.78 2.86
CA ASP A 91 -9.83 -18.18 2.47
C ASP A 91 -11.26 -18.77 2.42
N ASP A 92 -12.23 -18.06 3.03
CA ASP A 92 -13.65 -18.37 3.01
C ASP A 92 -14.45 -17.62 1.92
N ILE A 93 -13.80 -16.83 1.07
CA ILE A 93 -14.49 -16.03 0.04
C ILE A 93 -14.71 -16.85 -1.23
N ALA A 94 -15.97 -17.14 -1.51
CA ALA A 94 -16.35 -17.76 -2.78
C ALA A 94 -16.12 -16.79 -3.96
N GLY A 95 -15.59 -17.30 -5.08
CA GLY A 95 -15.38 -16.52 -6.28
C GLY A 95 -14.15 -15.60 -6.24
N LEU A 96 -13.28 -15.72 -5.23
CA LEU A 96 -12.08 -14.90 -5.13
C LEU A 96 -11.13 -15.13 -6.31
N ASP A 97 -10.91 -16.39 -6.69
CA ASP A 97 -9.97 -16.74 -7.77
C ASP A 97 -10.48 -16.37 -9.16
N GLU A 98 -11.80 -16.18 -9.32
CA GLU A 98 -12.43 -15.77 -10.56
C GLU A 98 -12.46 -14.25 -10.75
N SER A 99 -12.15 -13.45 -9.72
CA SER A 99 -12.11 -11.99 -9.78
C SER A 99 -10.70 -11.46 -9.56
N PRO A 100 -9.97 -11.05 -10.63
CA PRO A 100 -8.67 -10.39 -10.48
C PRO A 100 -8.75 -9.11 -9.63
N LEU A 101 -9.86 -8.37 -9.70
CA LEU A 101 -10.05 -7.17 -8.87
C LEU A 101 -10.16 -7.54 -7.38
N ALA A 102 -10.89 -8.58 -7.05
CA ALA A 102 -10.99 -9.11 -5.69
C ALA A 102 -9.63 -9.63 -5.17
N CYS A 103 -8.85 -10.29 -6.02
CA CYS A 103 -7.47 -10.68 -5.69
C CYS A 103 -6.60 -9.46 -5.39
N ALA A 104 -6.65 -8.40 -6.20
CA ALA A 104 -5.93 -7.16 -5.95
C ALA A 104 -6.34 -6.51 -4.61
N TYR A 105 -7.65 -6.49 -4.31
CA TYR A 105 -8.15 -5.98 -3.03
C TYR A 105 -7.65 -6.81 -1.84
N ALA A 106 -7.76 -8.13 -1.92
CA ALA A 106 -7.29 -9.03 -0.86
C ALA A 106 -5.79 -8.80 -0.55
N ARG A 107 -4.97 -8.66 -1.59
CA ARG A 107 -3.53 -8.37 -1.48
C ARG A 107 -3.27 -6.99 -0.87
N ALA A 108 -3.85 -5.94 -1.42
CA ALA A 108 -3.61 -4.57 -0.95
C ALA A 108 -4.09 -4.37 0.49
N ARG A 109 -5.31 -4.80 0.83
CA ARG A 109 -5.85 -4.69 2.19
C ARG A 109 -5.14 -5.61 3.18
N GLY A 110 -4.68 -6.77 2.71
CA GLY A 110 -4.03 -7.80 3.52
C GLY A 110 -2.56 -7.53 3.85
N THR A 111 -1.90 -6.59 3.17
CA THR A 111 -0.46 -6.31 3.37
C THR A 111 -0.15 -5.77 4.77
N ASP A 112 -0.72 -4.65 5.11
CA ASP A 112 -0.54 -3.97 6.40
C ASP A 112 -1.91 -3.76 7.02
N ARG A 113 -2.42 -4.81 7.64
CA ARG A 113 -3.77 -4.83 8.19
C ARG A 113 -3.95 -3.87 9.37
N MET A 114 -2.86 -3.56 10.09
CA MET A 114 -2.85 -2.57 11.16
C MET A 114 -3.05 -1.15 10.61
N CYS A 115 -2.24 -0.74 9.63
CA CYS A 115 -2.34 0.57 9.00
C CYS A 115 -3.63 0.73 8.18
N SER A 116 -4.14 -0.35 7.59
CA SER A 116 -5.36 -0.34 6.78
C SER A 116 -6.66 -0.30 7.60
N PHE A 117 -6.60 -0.33 8.92
CA PHE A 117 -7.78 -0.16 9.76
C PHE A 117 -8.35 1.25 9.64
N GLY A 118 -9.55 1.37 9.07
CA GLY A 118 -10.17 2.67 8.77
C GLY A 118 -9.58 3.36 7.54
N ASP A 119 -9.21 2.57 6.53
CA ASP A 119 -8.62 3.02 5.27
C ASP A 119 -9.61 3.69 4.31
N TRP A 120 -9.06 4.25 3.25
CA TRP A 120 -9.75 4.58 2.01
C TRP A 120 -9.27 3.62 0.91
N VAL A 121 -10.22 3.03 0.18
CA VAL A 121 -9.94 2.06 -0.87
C VAL A 121 -10.14 2.69 -2.25
N ALA A 122 -9.21 2.50 -3.17
CA ALA A 122 -9.40 2.82 -4.59
C ALA A 122 -9.31 1.56 -5.44
N LEU A 123 -10.24 1.44 -6.38
CA LEU A 123 -10.29 0.36 -7.37
C LEU A 123 -10.11 0.96 -8.77
N SER A 124 -9.26 0.36 -9.58
CA SER A 124 -9.05 0.79 -10.98
C SER A 124 -10.21 0.44 -11.91
N ASP A 125 -11.07 -0.49 -11.49
CA ASP A 125 -12.16 -1.07 -12.28
C ASP A 125 -13.50 -0.96 -11.54
N VAL A 126 -14.58 -1.28 -12.25
CA VAL A 126 -15.92 -1.37 -11.67
C VAL A 126 -15.90 -2.38 -10.51
N CYS A 127 -16.36 -1.94 -9.35
CA CYS A 127 -16.43 -2.80 -8.16
C CYS A 127 -17.42 -3.94 -8.39
N ASP A 128 -16.93 -5.17 -8.33
CA ASP A 128 -17.73 -6.39 -8.42
C ASP A 128 -18.27 -6.85 -7.05
N VAL A 129 -19.17 -7.81 -7.09
CA VAL A 129 -19.82 -8.35 -5.88
C VAL A 129 -18.82 -9.01 -4.93
N THR A 130 -17.85 -9.77 -5.46
CA THR A 130 -16.83 -10.45 -4.63
C THR A 130 -15.99 -9.47 -3.85
N THR A 131 -15.52 -8.39 -4.50
CA THR A 131 -14.78 -7.29 -3.85
C THR A 131 -15.63 -6.60 -2.79
N ALA A 132 -16.91 -6.31 -3.10
CA ALA A 132 -17.82 -5.66 -2.17
C ALA A 132 -18.08 -6.51 -0.92
N LEU A 133 -18.22 -7.83 -1.04
CA LEU A 133 -18.40 -8.76 0.07
C LEU A 133 -17.21 -8.78 1.03
N MET A 134 -15.98 -8.76 0.49
CA MET A 134 -14.77 -8.67 1.32
C MET A 134 -14.70 -7.32 2.03
N LEU A 135 -14.91 -6.24 1.30
CA LEU A 135 -14.82 -4.87 1.84
C LEU A 135 -15.90 -4.63 2.92
N LYS A 136 -17.07 -5.22 2.77
CA LYS A 136 -18.13 -5.17 3.79
C LYS A 136 -17.67 -5.66 5.16
N ARG A 137 -16.75 -6.62 5.22
CA ARG A 137 -16.26 -7.26 6.44
C ARG A 137 -15.16 -6.45 7.15
N GLU A 138 -14.53 -5.51 6.44
CA GLU A 138 -13.38 -4.75 6.95
C GLU A 138 -13.80 -3.39 7.51
N VAL A 139 -13.01 -2.86 8.44
CA VAL A 139 -13.18 -1.48 8.92
C VAL A 139 -12.52 -0.54 7.91
N SER A 140 -13.35 0.22 7.20
CA SER A 140 -12.95 1.12 6.13
C SER A 140 -13.80 2.40 6.19
N ASP A 141 -13.24 3.53 5.78
CA ASP A 141 -13.91 4.83 5.79
C ASP A 141 -14.61 5.16 4.47
N GLY A 142 -14.08 4.65 3.36
CA GLY A 142 -14.68 4.89 2.07
C GLY A 142 -13.99 4.19 0.91
N ILE A 143 -14.60 4.34 -0.26
CA ILE A 143 -14.17 3.74 -1.51
C ILE A 143 -14.34 4.72 -2.67
N ILE A 144 -13.41 4.68 -3.63
CA ILE A 144 -13.53 5.34 -4.93
C ILE A 144 -13.27 4.32 -6.05
N ALA A 145 -14.13 4.35 -7.05
CA ALA A 145 -14.05 3.47 -8.22
C ALA A 145 -14.69 4.15 -9.44
N PRO A 146 -14.40 3.71 -10.69
CA PRO A 146 -15.05 4.23 -11.90
C PRO A 146 -16.52 3.82 -12.00
N GLY A 147 -16.96 2.84 -11.24
CA GLY A 147 -18.34 2.35 -11.18
C GLY A 147 -18.50 1.23 -10.17
N TYR A 148 -19.73 0.78 -10.03
CA TYR A 148 -20.12 -0.30 -9.12
C TYR A 148 -21.19 -1.16 -9.79
N GLU A 149 -21.06 -2.48 -9.73
CA GLU A 149 -22.16 -3.37 -10.09
C GLU A 149 -23.36 -3.07 -9.18
N PRO A 150 -24.61 -3.17 -9.68
CA PRO A 150 -25.78 -2.80 -8.88
C PRO A 150 -25.85 -3.54 -7.53
N GLU A 151 -25.58 -4.84 -7.52
CA GLU A 151 -25.57 -5.66 -6.29
C GLU A 151 -24.41 -5.27 -5.37
N ALA A 152 -23.20 -5.02 -5.92
CA ALA A 152 -22.06 -4.56 -5.15
C ALA A 152 -22.34 -3.23 -4.45
N LEU A 153 -22.98 -2.30 -5.14
CA LEU A 153 -23.37 -1.01 -4.57
C LEU A 153 -24.35 -1.18 -3.40
N GLU A 154 -25.35 -2.03 -3.53
CA GLU A 154 -26.32 -2.29 -2.45
C GLU A 154 -25.63 -2.95 -1.24
N ILE A 155 -24.70 -3.89 -1.46
CA ILE A 155 -23.89 -4.48 -0.38
C ILE A 155 -23.10 -3.38 0.37
N LEU A 156 -22.42 -2.50 -0.35
CA LEU A 156 -21.60 -1.43 0.26
C LEU A 156 -22.44 -0.40 0.99
N LYS A 157 -23.63 -0.05 0.50
CA LYS A 157 -24.57 0.87 1.17
C LYS A 157 -25.01 0.37 2.54
N THR A 158 -24.96 -0.94 2.81
CA THR A 158 -25.31 -1.47 4.14
C THR A 158 -24.24 -1.19 5.21
N LYS A 159 -23.00 -0.86 4.79
CA LYS A 159 -21.91 -0.56 5.74
C LYS A 159 -22.18 0.70 6.55
N ARG A 160 -21.62 0.74 7.78
CA ARG A 160 -21.72 1.90 8.69
C ARG A 160 -23.16 2.39 8.86
N LYS A 161 -24.12 1.47 8.89
CA LYS A 161 -25.56 1.77 9.00
C LYS A 161 -26.05 2.75 7.91
N GLY A 162 -25.58 2.55 6.68
CA GLY A 162 -25.94 3.38 5.54
C GLY A 162 -25.13 4.68 5.37
N ASN A 163 -24.00 4.81 6.07
CA ASN A 163 -23.15 6.00 6.03
C ASN A 163 -21.74 5.74 5.52
N TYR A 164 -21.51 4.62 4.85
CA TYR A 164 -20.22 4.34 4.21
C TYR A 164 -20.00 5.29 3.03
N ASN A 165 -18.82 5.85 2.92
CA ASN A 165 -18.53 6.79 1.84
C ASN A 165 -18.27 6.04 0.54
N ILE A 166 -19.12 6.25 -0.47
CA ILE A 166 -19.01 5.62 -1.79
C ILE A 166 -18.94 6.72 -2.84
N VAL A 167 -17.82 6.82 -3.52
CA VAL A 167 -17.54 7.84 -4.54
C VAL A 167 -17.32 7.15 -5.88
N LYS A 168 -18.03 7.61 -6.92
CA LYS A 168 -17.78 7.26 -8.31
C LYS A 168 -16.98 8.38 -8.95
N ILE A 169 -15.92 8.03 -9.67
CA ILE A 169 -15.06 8.96 -10.42
C ILE A 169 -15.25 8.78 -11.92
N ASP A 170 -15.20 9.88 -12.68
CA ASP A 170 -15.09 9.80 -14.13
C ASP A 170 -13.68 9.32 -14.52
N PRO A 171 -13.52 8.10 -15.07
CA PRO A 171 -12.22 7.57 -15.43
C PRO A 171 -11.54 8.30 -16.59
N ASN A 172 -12.31 9.08 -17.36
CA ASN A 172 -11.80 9.84 -18.51
C ASN A 172 -11.37 11.26 -18.14
N TYR A 173 -11.63 11.69 -16.89
CA TYR A 173 -11.21 13.01 -16.45
C TYR A 173 -9.68 13.12 -16.47
N VAL A 174 -9.19 14.21 -17.08
CA VAL A 174 -7.77 14.56 -17.12
C VAL A 174 -7.60 15.89 -16.39
N PRO A 175 -6.84 15.92 -15.27
CA PRO A 175 -6.54 17.16 -14.57
C PRO A 175 -5.74 18.15 -15.43
N ALA A 176 -5.78 19.44 -15.06
CA ALA A 176 -4.95 20.46 -15.69
C ALA A 176 -3.45 20.09 -15.68
N SER A 177 -2.71 20.60 -16.65
CA SER A 177 -1.26 20.36 -16.77
C SER A 177 -0.42 21.02 -15.67
N GLN A 178 -1.01 21.96 -14.94
CA GLN A 178 -0.41 22.65 -13.80
C GLN A 178 -1.18 22.35 -12.52
N GLU A 179 -0.46 22.27 -11.42
CA GLU A 179 -1.02 22.13 -10.08
C GLU A 179 -0.56 23.27 -9.18
N CYS A 180 -1.43 23.69 -8.28
CA CYS A 180 -1.18 24.75 -7.32
C CYS A 180 -1.34 24.25 -5.89
N LYS A 181 -0.45 24.71 -5.01
CA LYS A 181 -0.49 24.50 -3.57
C LYS A 181 -0.31 25.82 -2.85
N GLN A 182 -1.06 26.08 -1.79
CA GLN A 182 -0.90 27.26 -0.98
C GLN A 182 -0.30 26.94 0.39
N VAL A 183 0.75 27.68 0.74
CA VAL A 183 1.38 27.62 2.06
C VAL A 183 1.58 29.05 2.56
N TYR A 184 1.06 29.37 3.72
CA TYR A 184 1.13 30.72 4.31
C TYR A 184 0.62 31.83 3.38
N GLY A 185 -0.42 31.55 2.57
CA GLY A 185 -0.98 32.49 1.58
C GLY A 185 -0.16 32.64 0.30
N ILE A 186 1.00 32.00 0.21
CA ILE A 186 1.84 31.98 -1.01
C ILE A 186 1.42 30.79 -1.85
N THR A 187 1.14 31.05 -3.13
CA THR A 187 0.80 30.00 -4.09
C THR A 187 2.08 29.47 -4.75
N PHE A 188 2.26 28.17 -4.67
CA PHE A 188 3.25 27.42 -5.44
C PHE A 188 2.55 26.85 -6.66
N GLU A 189 3.12 27.03 -7.83
CA GLU A 189 2.63 26.49 -9.09
C GLU A 189 3.74 25.72 -9.78
N GLN A 190 3.42 24.52 -10.27
CA GLN A 190 4.34 23.67 -11.02
C GLN A 190 3.58 22.82 -12.04
N GLY A 191 4.32 22.20 -12.96
CA GLY A 191 3.74 21.17 -13.83
C GLY A 191 3.28 19.98 -12.99
N ARG A 192 2.12 19.42 -13.33
CA ARG A 192 1.63 18.19 -12.70
C ARG A 192 2.60 17.03 -12.99
N ASN A 193 2.84 16.17 -12.00
CA ASN A 193 3.66 14.99 -12.18
C ASN A 193 2.95 13.94 -13.05
N ASN A 194 3.08 14.08 -14.37
CA ASN A 194 2.56 13.16 -15.37
C ASN A 194 3.64 12.22 -15.93
N PHE A 195 4.78 12.11 -15.26
CA PHE A 195 5.86 11.19 -15.66
C PHE A 195 5.38 9.74 -15.61
N GLU A 196 5.50 9.02 -16.73
CA GLU A 196 5.08 7.63 -16.84
C GLU A 196 6.17 6.68 -16.34
N ILE A 197 5.79 5.79 -15.44
CA ILE A 197 6.66 4.73 -14.93
C ILE A 197 6.37 3.46 -15.74
N ASN A 198 7.37 3.03 -16.50
CA ASN A 198 7.29 1.89 -17.39
C ASN A 198 8.58 1.06 -17.38
N LYS A 199 8.61 -0.01 -18.13
CA LYS A 199 9.73 -0.97 -18.19
C LYS A 199 11.02 -0.32 -18.74
N GLU A 200 10.92 0.64 -19.65
CA GLU A 200 12.08 1.34 -20.24
C GLU A 200 12.86 2.11 -19.17
N LEU A 201 12.16 2.61 -18.15
CA LEU A 201 12.77 3.30 -17.01
C LEU A 201 13.78 2.41 -16.25
N LEU A 202 13.61 1.10 -16.31
CA LEU A 202 14.44 0.12 -15.62
C LEU A 202 15.58 -0.44 -16.49
N SER A 203 15.83 0.11 -17.67
CA SER A 203 16.81 -0.41 -18.62
C SER A 203 18.28 -0.12 -18.24
N ASN A 204 18.52 0.92 -17.44
CA ASN A 204 19.88 1.30 -17.03
C ASN A 204 20.34 0.49 -15.81
N LEU A 205 20.74 -0.75 -16.03
CA LEU A 205 21.26 -1.64 -14.99
C LEU A 205 22.73 -1.31 -14.69
N VAL A 206 23.02 -0.92 -13.45
CA VAL A 206 24.35 -0.40 -13.05
C VAL A 206 25.21 -1.43 -12.30
N THR A 207 24.63 -2.50 -11.76
CA THR A 207 25.34 -3.58 -11.07
C THR A 207 25.99 -4.58 -12.00
N ALA A 208 26.91 -5.43 -11.49
CA ALA A 208 27.55 -6.50 -12.27
C ALA A 208 26.52 -7.54 -12.75
N ASN A 209 25.61 -7.97 -11.87
CA ASN A 209 24.47 -8.81 -12.24
C ASN A 209 23.45 -7.98 -13.02
N LYS A 210 23.05 -8.47 -14.20
CA LYS A 210 22.07 -7.82 -15.11
C LYS A 210 20.80 -8.66 -15.29
N ASP A 211 20.65 -9.77 -14.56
CA ASP A 211 19.52 -10.68 -14.69
C ASP A 211 18.31 -10.13 -13.94
N MET A 212 17.44 -9.43 -14.68
CA MET A 212 16.18 -8.84 -14.17
C MET A 212 14.99 -9.48 -14.90
N PRO A 213 14.35 -10.51 -14.31
CA PRO A 213 13.20 -11.17 -14.92
C PRO A 213 11.97 -10.26 -14.97
N GLU A 214 11.03 -10.55 -15.87
CA GLU A 214 9.78 -9.78 -16.05
C GLU A 214 8.96 -9.66 -14.74
N SER A 215 9.02 -10.65 -13.86
CA SER A 215 8.40 -10.56 -12.53
C SER A 215 9.02 -9.47 -11.66
N ALA A 216 10.34 -9.32 -11.68
CA ALA A 216 11.02 -8.25 -10.96
C ALA A 216 10.75 -6.88 -11.59
N VAL A 217 10.68 -6.77 -12.92
CA VAL A 217 10.28 -5.54 -13.61
C VAL A 217 8.87 -5.12 -13.19
N ARG A 218 7.91 -6.04 -13.18
CA ARG A 218 6.56 -5.80 -12.67
C ARG A 218 6.57 -5.28 -11.24
N ASP A 219 7.29 -5.96 -10.35
CA ASP A 219 7.31 -5.63 -8.93
C ASP A 219 8.00 -4.28 -8.65
N LEU A 220 9.04 -3.92 -9.42
CA LEU A 220 9.66 -2.59 -9.38
C LEU A 220 8.71 -1.50 -9.89
N ILE A 221 7.91 -1.76 -10.93
CA ILE A 221 6.88 -0.84 -11.41
C ILE A 221 5.81 -0.62 -10.31
N VAL A 222 5.35 -1.69 -9.65
CA VAL A 222 4.44 -1.58 -8.50
C VAL A 222 5.06 -0.70 -7.41
N ALA A 223 6.31 -0.94 -7.04
CA ALA A 223 7.01 -0.17 -6.02
C ALA A 223 7.12 1.31 -6.40
N LEU A 224 7.59 1.63 -7.60
CA LEU A 224 7.82 3.01 -8.04
C LEU A 224 6.51 3.80 -8.20
N ILE A 225 5.45 3.21 -8.76
CA ILE A 225 4.12 3.87 -8.86
C ILE A 225 3.55 4.10 -7.45
N THR A 226 3.69 3.12 -6.54
CA THR A 226 3.29 3.31 -5.13
C THR A 226 4.01 4.50 -4.51
N LEU A 227 5.32 4.64 -4.74
CA LEU A 227 6.12 5.75 -4.19
C LEU A 227 5.76 7.11 -4.78
N LYS A 228 5.35 7.17 -6.05
CA LYS A 228 4.91 8.43 -6.70
C LYS A 228 3.75 9.10 -5.95
N TYR A 229 2.98 8.33 -5.18
CA TYR A 229 1.83 8.79 -4.38
C TYR A 229 2.04 8.62 -2.87
N THR A 230 3.30 8.43 -2.43
CA THR A 230 3.67 8.27 -1.03
C THR A 230 4.44 9.49 -0.53
N GLN A 231 4.06 10.03 0.62
CA GLN A 231 4.75 11.18 1.23
C GLN A 231 6.26 10.88 1.41
N SER A 232 7.10 11.77 0.89
CA SER A 232 8.56 11.62 0.92
C SER A 232 9.15 11.92 2.31
N ASN A 233 10.35 11.39 2.65
CA ASN A 233 11.04 10.32 1.91
C ASN A 233 10.24 9.02 1.97
N SER A 234 10.29 8.27 0.89
CA SER A 234 9.57 7.01 0.81
C SER A 234 10.39 5.88 0.19
N VAL A 235 10.15 4.65 0.67
CA VAL A 235 10.74 3.40 0.19
C VAL A 235 9.65 2.34 0.18
N CYS A 236 9.63 1.50 -0.85
CA CYS A 236 8.64 0.44 -1.02
C CYS A 236 9.30 -0.89 -1.36
N TYR A 237 8.97 -1.93 -0.59
CA TYR A 237 9.29 -3.32 -0.90
C TYR A 237 8.11 -3.95 -1.63
N ALA A 238 8.37 -4.68 -2.69
CA ALA A 238 7.32 -5.32 -3.49
C ALA A 238 7.72 -6.74 -3.89
N VAL A 239 6.73 -7.62 -3.98
CA VAL A 239 6.87 -8.97 -4.49
C VAL A 239 5.53 -9.46 -5.03
N ASP A 240 5.57 -10.23 -6.09
CA ASP A 240 4.40 -10.89 -6.67
C ASP A 240 3.23 -9.92 -6.96
N GLY A 241 3.56 -8.77 -7.58
CA GLY A 241 2.58 -7.74 -7.96
C GLY A 241 1.98 -6.94 -6.80
N GLN A 242 2.63 -6.91 -5.65
CA GLN A 242 2.11 -6.34 -4.41
C GLN A 242 3.20 -5.56 -3.67
N ALA A 243 2.88 -4.33 -3.24
CA ALA A 243 3.68 -3.59 -2.28
C ALA A 243 3.50 -4.23 -0.90
N ILE A 244 4.56 -4.77 -0.33
CA ILE A 244 4.52 -5.53 0.93
C ILE A 244 5.04 -4.76 2.14
N GLY A 245 5.67 -3.62 1.92
CA GLY A 245 6.12 -2.72 2.97
C GLY A 245 6.37 -1.32 2.43
N VAL A 246 5.63 -0.34 2.92
CA VAL A 246 5.76 1.07 2.52
C VAL A 246 6.21 1.89 3.71
N GLY A 247 7.34 2.57 3.58
CA GLY A 247 7.82 3.59 4.51
C GLY A 247 7.57 4.96 3.92
N ALA A 248 6.94 5.85 4.69
CA ALA A 248 6.50 7.17 4.25
C ALA A 248 6.91 8.27 5.23
N GLY A 249 7.14 9.50 4.72
CA GLY A 249 7.26 10.70 5.53
C GLY A 249 8.48 10.76 6.45
N GLN A 250 9.55 10.02 6.15
CA GLN A 250 10.75 10.00 6.98
C GLN A 250 11.77 11.03 6.52
N GLN A 251 12.42 11.74 7.46
CA GLN A 251 13.48 12.70 7.13
C GLN A 251 14.80 12.01 6.77
N SER A 252 15.04 10.79 7.27
CA SER A 252 16.23 10.01 6.95
C SER A 252 15.90 8.83 6.03
N ARG A 253 16.69 8.67 4.95
CA ARG A 253 16.52 7.56 3.99
C ARG A 253 16.64 6.19 4.68
N VAL A 254 17.63 6.00 5.54
CA VAL A 254 17.84 4.72 6.23
C VAL A 254 16.69 4.40 7.22
N HIS A 255 16.12 5.41 7.87
CA HIS A 255 14.93 5.20 8.71
C HIS A 255 13.73 4.76 7.87
N CYS A 256 13.56 5.33 6.69
CA CYS A 256 12.53 4.95 5.75
C CYS A 256 12.70 3.48 5.30
N THR A 257 13.92 3.11 4.91
CA THR A 257 14.26 1.73 4.50
C THR A 257 14.03 0.72 5.63
N ARG A 258 14.34 1.10 6.89
CA ARG A 258 14.08 0.26 8.07
C ARG A 258 12.57 0.09 8.33
N LEU A 259 11.81 1.18 8.26
CA LEU A 259 10.36 1.14 8.47
C LEU A 259 9.67 0.27 7.43
N ALA A 260 9.94 0.51 6.15
CA ALA A 260 9.39 -0.28 5.05
C ALA A 260 9.79 -1.75 5.16
N GLY A 261 11.07 -2.02 5.46
CA GLY A 261 11.58 -3.38 5.63
C GLY A 261 10.99 -4.11 6.83
N GLY A 262 10.75 -3.42 7.96
CA GLY A 262 10.07 -4.01 9.11
C GLY A 262 8.64 -4.44 8.78
N LYS A 263 7.92 -3.62 8.00
CA LYS A 263 6.58 -3.97 7.52
C LYS A 263 6.60 -5.16 6.55
N ALA A 264 7.56 -5.19 5.63
CA ALA A 264 7.75 -6.32 4.72
C ALA A 264 8.09 -7.62 5.48
N ASP A 265 8.98 -7.56 6.47
CA ASP A 265 9.30 -8.69 7.35
C ASP A 265 8.04 -9.21 8.07
N THR A 266 7.22 -8.31 8.63
CA THR A 266 5.96 -8.67 9.28
C THR A 266 4.99 -9.33 8.31
N TRP A 267 4.89 -8.84 7.06
CA TRP A 267 4.04 -9.45 6.04
C TRP A 267 4.46 -10.89 5.74
N PHE A 268 5.75 -11.18 5.62
CA PHE A 268 6.26 -12.55 5.45
C PHE A 268 5.98 -13.40 6.69
N LEU A 269 6.26 -12.89 7.89
CA LEU A 269 6.08 -13.62 9.15
C LEU A 269 4.62 -13.96 9.43
N ARG A 270 3.66 -13.14 8.97
CA ARG A 270 2.23 -13.46 9.06
C ARG A 270 1.84 -14.73 8.28
N GLN A 271 2.64 -15.15 7.33
CA GLN A 271 2.43 -16.37 6.53
C GLN A 271 3.14 -17.61 7.11
N HIS A 272 3.86 -17.46 8.20
CA HIS A 272 4.51 -18.57 8.90
C HIS A 272 3.49 -19.45 9.63
N ASP A 273 3.71 -20.78 9.65
CA ASP A 273 2.78 -21.75 10.25
C ASP A 273 2.43 -21.44 11.70
N LYS A 274 3.39 -20.95 12.53
CA LYS A 274 3.13 -20.54 13.91
C LYS A 274 2.09 -19.42 14.00
N VAL A 275 2.06 -18.50 13.05
CA VAL A 275 1.10 -17.38 13.02
C VAL A 275 -0.24 -17.83 12.48
N LEU A 276 -0.23 -18.60 11.38
CA LEU A 276 -1.46 -19.14 10.78
C LEU A 276 -2.17 -20.15 11.69
N GLY A 277 -1.42 -20.84 12.55
CA GLY A 277 -1.93 -21.81 13.50
C GLY A 277 -2.30 -21.26 14.88
N LEU A 278 -2.29 -19.95 15.09
CA LEU A 278 -2.65 -19.36 16.39
C LEU A 278 -4.07 -19.76 16.81
N PRO A 279 -4.23 -20.36 18.04
CA PRO A 279 -5.49 -20.93 18.50
C PRO A 279 -6.44 -19.83 19.05
N PHE A 280 -6.86 -18.91 18.18
CA PHE A 280 -7.75 -17.82 18.57
C PHE A 280 -9.09 -18.31 19.11
N LYS A 281 -9.63 -17.58 20.08
CA LYS A 281 -11.02 -17.74 20.47
C LYS A 281 -11.96 -17.29 19.35
N ASP A 282 -13.07 -17.99 19.17
CA ASP A 282 -14.09 -17.65 18.15
C ASP A 282 -14.74 -16.28 18.36
N THR A 283 -14.73 -15.79 19.61
CA THR A 283 -15.26 -14.47 19.98
C THR A 283 -14.38 -13.30 19.55
N LEU A 284 -13.13 -13.56 19.13
CA LEU A 284 -12.17 -12.52 18.77
C LEU A 284 -12.39 -12.07 17.33
N GLY A 285 -12.75 -10.80 17.15
CA GLY A 285 -12.94 -10.18 15.83
C GLY A 285 -11.64 -9.99 15.04
N ARG A 286 -11.73 -9.73 13.72
CA ARG A 286 -10.55 -9.50 12.86
C ARG A 286 -9.60 -8.41 13.36
N PRO A 287 -10.08 -7.20 13.75
CA PRO A 287 -9.18 -6.16 14.23
C PRO A 287 -8.39 -6.57 15.47
N ASP A 288 -9.05 -7.28 16.41
CA ASP A 288 -8.37 -7.76 17.60
C ASP A 288 -7.34 -8.85 17.27
N ARG A 289 -7.69 -9.77 16.34
CA ARG A 289 -6.72 -10.76 15.84
C ARG A 289 -5.51 -10.11 15.18
N ASP A 290 -5.71 -9.04 14.39
CA ASP A 290 -4.60 -8.30 13.78
C ASP A 290 -3.67 -7.70 14.84
N ASN A 291 -4.21 -7.07 15.88
CA ASN A 291 -3.43 -6.53 17.00
C ASN A 291 -2.65 -7.64 17.73
N VAL A 292 -3.30 -8.77 17.99
CA VAL A 292 -2.66 -9.90 18.69
C VAL A 292 -1.56 -10.54 17.84
N ILE A 293 -1.77 -10.68 16.52
CA ILE A 293 -0.73 -11.15 15.59
C ILE A 293 0.46 -10.21 15.58
N ASP A 294 0.21 -8.90 15.52
CA ASP A 294 1.29 -7.91 15.58
C ASP A 294 2.10 -8.04 16.89
N GLY A 295 1.43 -8.11 18.02
CA GLY A 295 2.07 -8.33 19.34
C GLY A 295 2.80 -9.68 19.41
N TYR A 296 2.27 -10.74 18.81
CA TYR A 296 2.91 -12.05 18.77
C TYR A 296 4.22 -12.06 17.97
N ILE A 297 4.23 -11.34 16.82
CA ILE A 297 5.42 -11.22 15.97
C ILE A 297 6.43 -10.24 16.56
N ASN A 298 5.99 -9.04 16.92
CA ASN A 298 6.90 -7.94 17.27
C ASN A 298 7.33 -7.96 18.75
N GLN A 299 6.45 -8.39 19.68
CA GLN A 299 6.75 -8.54 21.11
C GLN A 299 7.27 -7.25 21.79
N ASN A 300 6.79 -6.09 21.31
CA ASN A 300 7.35 -4.80 21.74
C ASN A 300 6.61 -4.20 22.94
N GLU A 301 5.27 -4.25 22.95
CA GLU A 301 4.44 -3.57 23.94
C GLU A 301 3.83 -4.56 24.92
N GLU A 302 3.11 -5.58 24.45
CA GLU A 302 2.46 -6.58 25.26
C GLU A 302 2.93 -7.98 24.86
N ASP A 303 3.42 -8.76 25.80
CA ASP A 303 3.65 -10.19 25.60
C ASP A 303 2.30 -10.92 25.63
N VAL A 304 1.74 -11.16 24.45
CA VAL A 304 0.44 -11.84 24.27
C VAL A 304 0.48 -13.32 24.71
N CYS A 305 1.67 -13.89 24.86
CA CYS A 305 1.90 -15.27 25.35
C CYS A 305 2.08 -15.34 26.87
N ALA A 306 2.22 -14.20 27.56
CA ALA A 306 2.42 -14.17 29.00
C ALA A 306 1.19 -14.69 29.77
N GLU A 307 1.45 -15.22 30.96
CA GLU A 307 0.38 -15.63 31.88
C GLU A 307 -0.50 -14.44 32.26
N GLY A 308 -1.81 -14.61 32.19
CA GLY A 308 -2.81 -13.55 32.37
C GLY A 308 -3.17 -12.78 31.08
N ASN A 309 -2.37 -12.90 30.01
CA ASN A 309 -2.63 -12.29 28.72
C ASN A 309 -3.13 -13.30 27.69
N TRP A 310 -2.45 -14.43 27.52
CA TRP A 310 -2.86 -15.41 26.51
C TRP A 310 -4.32 -15.88 26.68
N GLN A 311 -4.79 -15.98 27.91
CA GLN A 311 -6.17 -16.38 28.20
C GLN A 311 -7.23 -15.40 27.67
N LYS A 312 -6.86 -14.18 27.36
CA LYS A 312 -7.76 -13.17 26.75
C LYS A 312 -8.05 -13.52 25.29
N TYR A 313 -7.06 -14.06 24.59
CA TYR A 313 -7.03 -14.14 23.13
C TYR A 313 -7.13 -15.57 22.60
N PHE A 314 -6.56 -16.55 23.31
CA PHE A 314 -6.36 -17.89 22.80
C PHE A 314 -7.14 -18.94 23.63
N THR A 315 -7.45 -20.07 22.98
CA THR A 315 -8.05 -21.24 23.65
C THR A 315 -7.02 -22.06 24.41
N GLU A 316 -5.76 -22.00 24.01
CA GLU A 316 -4.60 -22.58 24.68
C GLU A 316 -3.39 -21.67 24.50
N ARG A 317 -2.37 -21.81 25.36
CA ARG A 317 -1.19 -20.96 25.30
C ARG A 317 -0.34 -21.29 24.07
N PRO A 318 -0.14 -20.35 23.14
CA PRO A 318 0.73 -20.61 21.99
C PRO A 318 2.21 -20.61 22.39
N GLU A 319 3.02 -21.38 21.67
CA GLU A 319 4.47 -21.30 21.76
C GLU A 319 4.96 -19.94 21.23
N PRO A 320 5.89 -19.26 21.91
CA PRO A 320 6.44 -18.00 21.43
C PRO A 320 7.11 -18.14 20.06
N PHE A 321 6.98 -17.12 19.22
CA PHE A 321 7.70 -17.02 17.95
C PHE A 321 8.98 -16.21 18.18
N THR A 322 10.07 -16.91 18.49
CA THR A 322 11.34 -16.29 18.88
C THR A 322 11.98 -15.49 17.76
N LYS A 323 12.80 -14.49 18.09
CA LYS A 323 13.51 -13.69 17.09
C LYS A 323 14.48 -14.53 16.24
N ASP A 324 15.06 -15.60 16.79
CA ASP A 324 15.91 -16.51 16.05
C ASP A 324 15.13 -17.33 15.01
N GLU A 325 13.93 -17.82 15.37
CA GLU A 325 13.04 -18.50 14.43
C GLU A 325 12.55 -17.54 13.34
N GLN A 326 12.16 -16.33 13.71
CA GLN A 326 11.78 -15.28 12.74
C GLN A 326 12.92 -14.99 11.78
N ARG A 327 14.15 -14.83 12.28
CA ARG A 327 15.33 -14.58 11.44
C ARG A 327 15.61 -15.75 10.51
N ALA A 328 15.59 -16.98 11.03
CA ALA A 328 15.79 -18.18 10.22
C ALA A 328 14.78 -18.29 9.07
N TYR A 329 13.52 -17.94 9.32
CA TYR A 329 12.50 -17.93 8.27
C TYR A 329 12.73 -16.80 7.25
N LEU A 330 13.01 -15.58 7.70
CA LEU A 330 13.28 -14.43 6.81
C LEU A 330 14.55 -14.63 5.97
N ASP A 331 15.54 -15.39 6.45
CA ASP A 331 16.74 -15.72 5.70
C ASP A 331 16.48 -16.67 4.52
N THR A 332 15.30 -17.32 4.47
CA THR A 332 14.87 -18.13 3.31
C THR A 332 14.25 -17.30 2.19
N ILE A 333 13.92 -16.02 2.45
CA ILE A 333 13.25 -15.14 1.50
C ILE A 333 14.27 -14.57 0.52
N ASP A 334 13.93 -14.59 -0.78
CA ASP A 334 14.73 -14.04 -1.87
C ASP A 334 13.81 -13.45 -2.97
N GLY A 335 14.38 -12.65 -3.85
CA GLY A 335 13.69 -12.14 -5.03
C GLY A 335 12.79 -10.94 -4.78
N VAL A 336 12.87 -10.31 -3.62
CA VAL A 336 12.08 -9.09 -3.30
C VAL A 336 12.61 -7.90 -4.08
N ALA A 337 11.70 -7.07 -4.60
CA ALA A 337 11.99 -5.79 -5.25
C ALA A 337 11.94 -4.64 -4.25
N LEU A 338 12.79 -3.64 -4.43
CA LEU A 338 12.87 -2.42 -3.63
C LEU A 338 12.89 -1.19 -4.53
N GLY A 339 11.93 -0.29 -4.36
CA GLY A 339 11.94 1.05 -4.94
C GLY A 339 12.29 2.13 -3.93
N SER A 340 12.96 3.18 -4.37
CA SER A 340 13.22 4.38 -3.57
C SER A 340 12.86 5.64 -4.37
N ASP A 341 12.21 6.61 -3.73
CA ASP A 341 11.78 7.86 -4.38
C ASP A 341 12.95 8.83 -4.63
N ALA A 342 14.12 8.58 -4.04
CA ALA A 342 15.37 9.27 -4.30
C ALA A 342 16.59 8.33 -4.11
N PHE A 343 17.80 8.82 -4.41
CA PHE A 343 19.01 8.02 -4.30
C PHE A 343 19.30 7.54 -2.87
N PHE A 344 19.98 6.41 -2.74
CA PHE A 344 20.55 5.95 -1.48
C PHE A 344 21.86 6.67 -1.19
N PRO A 345 21.96 7.43 -0.08
CA PRO A 345 23.19 8.17 0.23
C PRO A 345 24.31 7.27 0.75
N PHE A 346 23.97 6.08 1.28
CA PHE A 346 24.90 5.14 1.90
C PHE A 346 24.48 3.69 1.67
N SER A 347 25.45 2.79 1.71
CA SER A 347 25.23 1.34 1.55
C SER A 347 24.47 0.66 2.70
N ASP A 348 24.30 1.33 3.85
CA ASP A 348 23.50 0.81 4.97
C ASP A 348 22.04 0.53 4.59
N ASN A 349 21.50 1.24 3.59
CA ASN A 349 20.20 0.96 3.00
C ASN A 349 20.17 -0.40 2.31
N ILE A 350 21.23 -0.75 1.58
CA ILE A 350 21.37 -2.05 0.89
C ILE A 350 21.54 -3.18 1.92
N GLU A 351 22.37 -2.95 2.96
CA GLU A 351 22.54 -3.89 4.06
C GLU A 351 21.20 -4.19 4.77
N ARG A 352 20.36 -3.16 4.98
CA ARG A 352 19.01 -3.36 5.53
C ARG A 352 18.11 -4.12 4.56
N ALA A 353 18.14 -3.76 3.27
CA ALA A 353 17.32 -4.38 2.24
C ALA A 353 17.62 -5.88 2.10
N LYS A 354 18.89 -6.27 2.18
CA LYS A 354 19.33 -7.68 2.14
C LYS A 354 18.65 -8.54 3.20
N LYS A 355 18.43 -8.01 4.39
CA LYS A 355 17.78 -8.73 5.50
C LYS A 355 16.31 -9.09 5.24
N SER A 356 15.67 -8.43 4.28
CA SER A 356 14.29 -8.69 3.85
C SER A 356 14.21 -9.40 2.48
N GLY A 357 15.28 -10.06 2.03
CA GLY A 357 15.30 -10.85 0.80
C GLY A 357 15.33 -10.02 -0.49
N VAL A 358 15.73 -8.75 -0.44
CA VAL A 358 15.82 -7.89 -1.63
C VAL A 358 16.90 -8.40 -2.58
N LYS A 359 16.54 -8.48 -3.85
CA LYS A 359 17.42 -8.84 -4.95
C LYS A 359 17.40 -7.83 -6.09
N TYR A 360 16.29 -7.09 -6.26
CA TYR A 360 16.09 -6.13 -7.33
C TYR A 360 15.81 -4.75 -6.76
N ILE A 361 16.51 -3.74 -7.27
CA ILE A 361 16.45 -2.38 -6.74
C ILE A 361 16.26 -1.39 -7.89
N ALA A 362 15.41 -0.39 -7.68
CA ALA A 362 15.29 0.78 -8.55
C ALA A 362 15.34 2.07 -7.73
N GLU A 363 16.22 2.99 -8.14
CA GLU A 363 16.37 4.31 -7.53
C GLU A 363 16.93 5.29 -8.55
N PRO A 364 16.85 6.62 -8.33
CA PRO A 364 17.27 7.59 -9.35
C PRO A 364 18.75 7.59 -9.72
N GLY A 365 19.64 7.24 -8.80
CA GLY A 365 21.08 7.53 -8.92
C GLY A 365 21.37 9.01 -8.66
N GLY A 366 22.64 9.39 -8.83
CA GLY A 366 23.12 10.76 -8.68
C GLY A 366 23.66 11.12 -7.31
N SER A 367 23.91 10.15 -6.45
CA SER A 367 24.66 10.34 -5.20
C SER A 367 26.17 10.37 -5.49
N ILE A 368 26.90 11.18 -4.73
CA ILE A 368 28.39 11.17 -4.74
C ILE A 368 28.94 9.80 -4.36
N ARG A 369 28.15 8.95 -3.72
CA ARG A 369 28.53 7.62 -3.22
C ARG A 369 27.83 6.47 -3.96
N ASP A 370 27.35 6.69 -5.18
CA ASP A 370 26.73 5.67 -6.00
C ASP A 370 27.64 4.43 -6.19
N ASP A 371 28.95 4.66 -6.34
CA ASP A 371 29.96 3.62 -6.44
C ASP A 371 29.94 2.65 -5.24
N LEU A 372 29.87 3.17 -4.02
CA LEU A 372 29.81 2.36 -2.80
C LEU A 372 28.47 1.59 -2.66
N VAL A 373 27.40 2.19 -3.11
CA VAL A 373 26.07 1.56 -3.11
C VAL A 373 26.03 0.42 -4.12
N ILE A 374 26.55 0.63 -5.34
CA ILE A 374 26.66 -0.39 -6.38
C ILE A 374 27.58 -1.55 -5.93
N GLU A 375 28.75 -1.23 -5.36
CA GLU A 375 29.67 -2.25 -4.82
C GLU A 375 28.98 -3.12 -3.75
N CYS A 376 28.18 -2.52 -2.88
CA CYS A 376 27.41 -3.26 -1.89
C CYS A 376 26.37 -4.17 -2.53
N CYS A 377 25.66 -3.72 -3.56
CA CYS A 377 24.74 -4.56 -4.35
C CYS A 377 25.47 -5.71 -5.02
N ASP A 378 26.62 -5.46 -5.61
CA ASP A 378 27.43 -6.49 -6.29
C ASP A 378 27.92 -7.59 -5.33
N ARG A 379 28.32 -7.23 -4.10
CA ARG A 379 28.66 -8.21 -3.05
C ARG A 379 27.54 -9.22 -2.76
N TYR A 380 26.29 -8.78 -2.88
CA TYR A 380 25.12 -9.61 -2.64
C TYR A 380 24.49 -10.19 -3.90
N GLY A 381 25.10 -9.95 -5.07
CA GLY A 381 24.57 -10.41 -6.36
C GLY A 381 23.23 -9.78 -6.73
N MET A 382 22.92 -8.61 -6.18
CA MET A 382 21.69 -7.86 -6.48
C MET A 382 21.76 -7.22 -7.87
N VAL A 383 20.59 -6.88 -8.42
CA VAL A 383 20.45 -6.13 -9.66
C VAL A 383 19.87 -4.76 -9.33
N MET A 384 20.56 -3.69 -9.76
CA MET A 384 20.09 -2.31 -9.54
C MET A 384 19.94 -1.58 -10.86
N ALA A 385 18.80 -0.91 -11.00
CA ALA A 385 18.51 0.03 -12.08
C ALA A 385 18.55 1.47 -11.56
N PHE A 386 19.23 2.37 -12.30
CA PHE A 386 19.12 3.81 -12.10
C PHE A 386 18.07 4.39 -13.02
N THR A 387 17.00 4.93 -12.43
CA THR A 387 15.86 5.48 -13.17
C THR A 387 16.12 6.90 -13.69
N GLY A 388 17.08 7.63 -13.10
CA GLY A 388 17.32 9.04 -13.41
C GLY A 388 16.19 9.98 -13.00
N MET A 389 15.13 9.47 -12.37
CA MET A 389 13.93 10.23 -12.02
C MET A 389 13.61 10.15 -10.52
N ARG A 390 13.66 11.29 -9.85
CA ARG A 390 13.20 11.45 -8.46
C ARG A 390 11.67 11.49 -8.40
N LEU A 391 11.07 10.79 -7.44
CA LEU A 391 9.62 10.65 -7.30
C LEU A 391 9.07 11.31 -6.03
N PHE A 392 9.60 12.47 -5.63
CA PHE A 392 9.13 13.17 -4.44
C PHE A 392 7.65 13.54 -4.53
N HIS A 393 6.96 13.34 -3.43
CA HIS A 393 5.56 13.70 -3.22
C HIS A 393 5.42 14.43 -1.88
N HIS A 394 4.93 15.67 -1.94
CA HIS A 394 4.75 16.56 -0.76
C HIS A 394 3.38 17.23 -0.71
#